data_e544eeb3d609cbc3b2c3f52805e90913
#
_entry.id   e544eeb3d609cbc3b2c3f52805e90913
#
_cell.length_a   1.000
_cell.length_b   1.000
_cell.length_c   1.000
_cell.angle_alpha   90.00
_cell.angle_beta   90.00
_cell.angle_gamma   90.00
#
_symmetry.space_group_name_H-M   'P 1'
#
loop_
_entity.id
_entity.type
_entity.pdbx_description
1 polymer ?
#
loop_
_entity_poly.entity_id
_entity_poly.type
_entity_poly.pdbx_seq_one_letter_code
_entity_poly.pdbx_strand_id
1 'polypeptide(L)'
;MKIGVMVESFRKSFREGVERAAALGADGIQAYATMGELNVDEITKDGLREALDIVTSHGLVFSAICGDFGVGFMDPEKNKIYVDKSKRVLELAKELNCNVVTTHIGTVPAEENATKEIMRAACRELAVFADSMGSAFAVETGPEKAVLLCDFLDSLGAGGVRVNFDPANLVMVAGDRPETAVLTLGKYIVHTHAKDGIKLDGSLDQKIQVTIGGEAKDHDQLLAMGSEYLELPLGEGGVNFDTYLPALASTGFDGFLTIEREVGETPEKDIRMAADFLREKMALYNI
;
A
#
# COMPACT_ATOMS: atom_id res chain seq x y z
N MET A 1 2.34 -16.67 -4.29
CA MET A 1 2.34 -15.19 -4.31
C MET A 1 3.45 -14.66 -5.22
N LYS A 2 3.49 -13.37 -5.51
CA LYS A 2 4.46 -12.70 -6.40
C LYS A 2 5.11 -11.53 -5.70
N ILE A 3 6.31 -11.13 -6.13
CA ILE A 3 6.99 -9.96 -5.56
C ILE A 3 6.72 -8.75 -6.44
N GLY A 4 6.16 -7.71 -5.84
CA GLY A 4 6.05 -6.38 -6.42
C GLY A 4 7.03 -5.39 -5.77
N VAL A 5 7.24 -4.24 -6.41
CA VAL A 5 8.01 -3.13 -5.83
C VAL A 5 7.33 -1.81 -6.17
N MET A 6 7.19 -0.91 -5.19
CA MET A 6 6.84 0.47 -5.42
C MET A 6 8.04 1.19 -6.04
N VAL A 7 7.92 1.66 -7.29
CA VAL A 7 9.08 2.20 -8.02
C VAL A 7 9.62 3.49 -7.40
N GLU A 8 8.78 4.30 -6.80
CA GLU A 8 9.16 5.52 -6.11
C GLU A 8 10.02 5.26 -4.87
N SER A 9 9.93 4.07 -4.28
CA SER A 9 10.80 3.66 -3.17
C SER A 9 12.28 3.65 -3.53
N PHE A 10 12.63 3.49 -4.81
CA PHE A 10 14.00 3.62 -5.27
C PHE A 10 14.52 5.07 -5.30
N ARG A 11 13.62 6.07 -5.23
CA ARG A 11 13.95 7.51 -5.35
C ARG A 11 14.71 7.83 -6.64
N LYS A 12 14.26 7.24 -7.75
CA LYS A 12 14.80 7.35 -9.12
C LYS A 12 13.69 7.78 -10.08
N SER A 13 14.04 8.02 -11.35
CA SER A 13 13.05 8.16 -12.42
C SER A 13 12.23 6.87 -12.55
N PHE A 14 11.05 6.98 -13.16
CA PHE A 14 10.18 5.82 -13.39
C PHE A 14 10.91 4.69 -14.13
N ARG A 15 11.60 5.02 -15.23
CA ARG A 15 12.38 4.05 -16.01
C ARG A 15 13.46 3.36 -15.18
N GLU A 16 14.26 4.13 -14.44
CA GLU A 16 15.31 3.56 -13.58
C GLU A 16 14.71 2.69 -12.48
N GLY A 17 13.57 3.08 -11.89
CA GLY A 17 12.85 2.28 -10.89
C GLY A 17 12.40 0.93 -11.45
N VAL A 18 11.84 0.92 -12.67
CA VAL A 18 11.46 -0.32 -13.38
C VAL A 18 12.67 -1.21 -13.65
N GLU A 19 13.77 -0.64 -14.16
CA GLU A 19 15.02 -1.37 -14.40
C GLU A 19 15.57 -2.01 -13.12
N ARG A 20 15.51 -1.28 -11.98
CA ARG A 20 15.92 -1.80 -10.66
C ARG A 20 15.02 -2.93 -10.18
N ALA A 21 13.70 -2.77 -10.31
CA ALA A 21 12.75 -3.81 -9.94
C ALA A 21 12.98 -5.10 -10.76
N ALA A 22 13.19 -4.97 -12.08
CA ALA A 22 13.53 -6.11 -12.95
C ALA A 22 14.86 -6.77 -12.55
N ALA A 23 15.90 -5.98 -12.26
CA ALA A 23 17.21 -6.49 -11.82
C ALA A 23 17.16 -7.21 -10.47
N LEU A 24 16.16 -6.92 -9.63
CA LEU A 24 15.88 -7.66 -8.40
C LEU A 24 15.11 -8.96 -8.63
N GLY A 25 14.61 -9.19 -9.86
CA GLY A 25 13.73 -10.32 -10.17
C GLY A 25 12.33 -10.16 -9.58
N ALA A 26 11.80 -8.95 -9.53
CA ALA A 26 10.39 -8.72 -9.21
C ALA A 26 9.50 -9.25 -10.34
N ASP A 27 8.24 -9.55 -10.01
CA ASP A 27 7.21 -9.97 -10.97
C ASP A 27 6.38 -8.78 -11.46
N GLY A 28 6.31 -7.71 -10.67
CA GLY A 28 5.53 -6.52 -11.01
C GLY A 28 5.98 -5.28 -10.25
N ILE A 29 5.36 -4.17 -10.62
CA ILE A 29 5.60 -2.87 -10.00
C ILE A 29 4.29 -2.20 -9.59
N GLN A 30 4.36 -1.34 -8.59
CA GLN A 30 3.36 -0.33 -8.28
C GLN A 30 3.98 1.04 -8.55
N ALA A 31 3.18 1.98 -9.06
CA ALA A 31 3.62 3.34 -9.35
C ALA A 31 2.53 4.37 -9.03
N TYR A 32 2.92 5.59 -8.67
CA TYR A 32 2.00 6.69 -8.43
C TYR A 32 1.42 7.25 -9.75
N ALA A 33 0.09 7.43 -9.80
CA ALA A 33 -0.60 8.18 -10.86
C ALA A 33 -1.02 9.59 -10.41
N THR A 34 -0.61 10.02 -9.23
CA THR A 34 -0.93 11.34 -8.68
C THR A 34 0.22 12.32 -8.77
N MET A 35 1.39 11.84 -9.20
CA MET A 35 2.60 12.62 -9.39
C MET A 35 3.53 11.97 -10.43
N GLY A 36 4.61 12.66 -10.80
CA GLY A 36 5.65 12.12 -11.66
C GLY A 36 5.17 11.84 -13.09
N GLU A 37 5.81 10.86 -13.74
CA GLU A 37 5.62 10.58 -15.17
C GLU A 37 4.24 10.01 -15.50
N LEU A 38 3.56 9.35 -14.53
CA LEU A 38 2.21 8.80 -14.68
C LEU A 38 1.11 9.73 -14.16
N ASN A 39 1.42 10.98 -13.81
CA ASN A 39 0.43 11.92 -13.28
C ASN A 39 -0.81 11.99 -14.17
N VAL A 40 -1.96 11.56 -13.64
CA VAL A 40 -3.24 11.45 -14.36
C VAL A 40 -3.75 12.79 -14.92
N ASP A 41 -3.31 13.90 -14.37
CA ASP A 41 -3.68 15.24 -14.85
C ASP A 41 -2.81 15.70 -16.03
N GLU A 42 -1.67 15.06 -16.31
CA GLU A 42 -0.66 15.52 -17.27
C GLU A 42 -0.30 14.48 -18.33
N ILE A 43 -0.44 13.18 -18.02
CA ILE A 43 0.00 12.11 -18.90
C ILE A 43 -0.79 12.08 -20.21
N THR A 44 -0.04 11.92 -21.29
CA THR A 44 -0.62 11.75 -22.63
C THR A 44 -0.83 10.28 -22.97
N LYS A 45 -1.63 9.99 -24.02
CA LYS A 45 -1.79 8.61 -24.52
C LYS A 45 -0.47 7.98 -24.99
N ASP A 46 0.45 8.79 -25.53
CA ASP A 46 1.77 8.31 -25.93
C ASP A 46 2.63 8.01 -24.70
N GLY A 47 2.56 8.85 -23.65
CA GLY A 47 3.23 8.61 -22.38
C GLY A 47 2.73 7.33 -21.69
N LEU A 48 1.41 7.06 -21.72
CA LEU A 48 0.87 5.80 -21.18
C LEU A 48 1.39 4.58 -21.96
N ARG A 49 1.45 4.66 -23.29
CA ARG A 49 2.03 3.58 -24.10
C ARG A 49 3.51 3.37 -23.80
N GLU A 50 4.27 4.46 -23.70
CA GLU A 50 5.68 4.39 -23.35
C GLU A 50 5.89 3.75 -21.97
N ALA A 51 5.10 4.15 -20.97
CA ALA A 51 5.18 3.55 -19.63
C ALA A 51 4.87 2.05 -19.65
N LEU A 52 3.83 1.64 -20.37
CA LEU A 52 3.48 0.23 -20.53
C LEU A 52 4.59 -0.55 -21.25
N ASP A 53 5.17 0.02 -22.31
CA ASP A 53 6.28 -0.59 -23.05
C ASP A 53 7.54 -0.73 -22.19
N ILE A 54 7.86 0.27 -21.36
CA ILE A 54 8.97 0.20 -20.41
C ILE A 54 8.79 -1.00 -19.47
N VAL A 55 7.62 -1.12 -18.83
CA VAL A 55 7.35 -2.18 -17.86
C VAL A 55 7.36 -3.57 -18.52
N THR A 56 6.63 -3.72 -19.63
CA THR A 56 6.49 -5.01 -20.30
C THR A 56 7.78 -5.49 -20.98
N SER A 57 8.60 -4.57 -21.51
CA SER A 57 9.90 -4.91 -22.11
C SER A 57 10.90 -5.46 -21.09
N HIS A 58 10.70 -5.18 -19.79
CA HIS A 58 11.49 -5.76 -18.71
C HIS A 58 10.86 -7.04 -18.12
N GLY A 59 9.78 -7.55 -18.72
CA GLY A 59 9.08 -8.75 -18.25
C GLY A 59 8.22 -8.53 -17.00
N LEU A 60 7.95 -7.28 -16.63
CA LEU A 60 7.15 -6.90 -15.47
C LEU A 60 5.69 -6.58 -15.87
N VAL A 61 4.83 -6.52 -14.87
CA VAL A 61 3.46 -6.01 -15.00
C VAL A 61 3.21 -4.90 -13.98
N PHE A 62 2.20 -4.07 -14.20
CA PHE A 62 1.68 -3.22 -13.14
C PHE A 62 0.86 -4.07 -12.17
N SER A 63 1.34 -4.23 -10.92
CA SER A 63 0.62 -4.93 -9.85
C SER A 63 -0.50 -4.08 -9.27
N ALA A 64 -0.27 -2.78 -9.17
CA ALA A 64 -1.22 -1.77 -8.77
C ALA A 64 -0.79 -0.39 -9.28
N ILE A 65 -1.73 0.55 -9.30
CA ILE A 65 -1.48 1.99 -9.52
C ILE A 65 -1.86 2.72 -8.22
N CYS A 66 -0.96 3.54 -7.70
CA CYS A 66 -1.27 4.38 -6.54
C CYS A 66 -2.02 5.65 -6.96
N GLY A 67 -3.26 5.75 -6.55
CA GLY A 67 -4.16 6.86 -6.79
C GLY A 67 -4.38 7.75 -5.56
N ASP A 68 -3.45 7.74 -4.62
CA ASP A 68 -3.55 8.55 -3.42
C ASP A 68 -3.17 10.00 -3.69
N PHE A 69 -4.13 10.90 -3.53
CA PHE A 69 -3.94 12.35 -3.64
C PHE A 69 -3.57 13.02 -2.32
N GLY A 70 -3.31 12.25 -1.25
CA GLY A 70 -3.05 12.78 0.08
C GLY A 70 -4.29 13.44 0.73
N VAL A 71 -5.49 13.13 0.23
CA VAL A 71 -6.76 13.71 0.67
C VAL A 71 -7.75 12.58 0.93
N GLY A 72 -8.22 12.47 2.17
CA GLY A 72 -9.29 11.53 2.48
C GLY A 72 -10.66 11.99 1.96
N PHE A 73 -11.66 11.10 2.05
CA PHE A 73 -13.03 11.38 1.57
C PHE A 73 -13.97 11.89 2.67
N MET A 74 -13.44 12.68 3.61
CA MET A 74 -14.19 13.21 4.76
C MET A 74 -14.85 14.57 4.49
N ASP A 75 -14.50 15.24 3.40
CA ASP A 75 -14.95 16.58 3.04
C ASP A 75 -15.82 16.52 1.77
N PRO A 76 -17.13 16.84 1.83
CA PRO A 76 -18.04 16.73 0.70
C PRO A 76 -17.69 17.67 -0.47
N GLU A 77 -17.05 18.83 -0.21
CA GLU A 77 -16.64 19.73 -1.28
C GLU A 77 -15.40 19.19 -2.00
N LYS A 78 -14.44 18.62 -1.27
CA LYS A 78 -13.28 17.97 -1.86
C LYS A 78 -13.67 16.68 -2.62
N ASN A 79 -14.64 15.94 -2.11
CA ASN A 79 -15.12 14.71 -2.75
C ASN A 79 -15.64 14.96 -4.17
N LYS A 80 -16.24 16.12 -4.46
CA LYS A 80 -16.67 16.48 -5.84
C LYS A 80 -15.52 16.44 -6.86
N ILE A 81 -14.31 16.71 -6.41
CA ILE A 81 -13.13 16.74 -7.27
C ILE A 81 -12.40 15.39 -7.22
N TYR A 82 -12.14 14.88 -6.02
CA TYR A 82 -11.26 13.72 -5.85
C TYR A 82 -11.93 12.39 -6.19
N VAL A 83 -13.26 12.27 -6.11
CA VAL A 83 -13.99 11.11 -6.62
C VAL A 83 -13.82 11.03 -8.15
N ASP A 84 -13.99 12.13 -8.86
CA ASP A 84 -13.80 12.14 -10.32
C ASP A 84 -12.33 11.91 -10.72
N LYS A 85 -11.38 12.46 -9.98
CA LYS A 85 -9.95 12.15 -10.18
C LYS A 85 -9.65 10.67 -9.95
N SER A 86 -10.19 10.08 -8.89
CA SER A 86 -10.01 8.65 -8.60
C SER A 86 -10.61 7.76 -9.69
N LYS A 87 -11.75 8.13 -10.29
CA LYS A 87 -12.29 7.42 -11.46
C LYS A 87 -11.33 7.49 -12.64
N ARG A 88 -10.74 8.65 -12.91
CA ARG A 88 -9.73 8.80 -13.99
C ARG A 88 -8.48 7.95 -13.74
N VAL A 89 -8.05 7.78 -12.47
CA VAL A 89 -6.95 6.86 -12.13
C VAL A 89 -7.36 5.41 -12.38
N LEU A 90 -8.59 5.02 -12.07
CA LEU A 90 -9.12 3.69 -12.42
C LEU A 90 -9.11 3.44 -13.92
N GLU A 91 -9.52 4.43 -14.74
CA GLU A 91 -9.46 4.36 -16.19
C GLU A 91 -8.01 4.25 -16.70
N LEU A 92 -7.09 5.08 -16.17
CA LEU A 92 -5.66 5.03 -16.48
C LEU A 92 -5.06 3.65 -16.15
N ALA A 93 -5.39 3.09 -15.00
CA ALA A 93 -4.92 1.76 -14.60
C ALA A 93 -5.35 0.68 -15.62
N LYS A 94 -6.59 0.77 -16.14
CA LYS A 94 -7.06 -0.16 -17.20
C LYS A 94 -6.24 -0.03 -18.50
N GLU A 95 -5.87 1.18 -18.89
CA GLU A 95 -5.00 1.38 -20.07
C GLU A 95 -3.59 0.81 -19.86
N LEU A 96 -3.13 0.70 -18.59
CA LEU A 96 -1.88 0.05 -18.22
C LEU A 96 -2.03 -1.47 -17.94
N ASN A 97 -3.16 -2.08 -18.31
CA ASN A 97 -3.49 -3.48 -18.03
C ASN A 97 -3.48 -3.84 -16.53
N CYS A 98 -3.78 -2.87 -15.68
CA CYS A 98 -3.89 -3.04 -14.22
C CYS A 98 -5.34 -2.89 -13.79
N ASN A 99 -5.78 -3.72 -12.85
CA ASN A 99 -7.14 -3.68 -12.30
C ASN A 99 -7.19 -3.22 -10.84
N VAL A 100 -6.08 -2.79 -10.26
CA VAL A 100 -6.00 -2.38 -8.86
C VAL A 100 -5.48 -0.95 -8.76
N VAL A 101 -6.25 -0.09 -8.10
CA VAL A 101 -5.83 1.27 -7.71
C VAL A 101 -5.79 1.32 -6.20
N THR A 102 -4.61 1.60 -5.63
CA THR A 102 -4.43 1.74 -4.18
C THR A 102 -4.61 3.19 -3.75
N THR A 103 -5.11 3.42 -2.55
CA THR A 103 -5.37 4.77 -2.01
C THR A 103 -5.57 4.75 -0.50
N HIS A 104 -5.47 5.94 0.12
CA HIS A 104 -6.02 6.20 1.45
C HIS A 104 -7.36 6.92 1.34
N ILE A 105 -8.29 6.63 2.24
CA ILE A 105 -9.61 7.29 2.30
C ILE A 105 -9.76 8.23 3.49
N GLY A 106 -8.72 8.35 4.31
CA GLY A 106 -8.77 8.98 5.63
C GLY A 106 -9.20 7.98 6.71
N THR A 107 -9.26 8.42 7.95
CA THR A 107 -9.63 7.55 9.08
C THR A 107 -11.14 7.36 9.16
N VAL A 108 -11.59 6.10 9.11
CA VAL A 108 -13.01 5.77 9.30
C VAL A 108 -13.42 6.04 10.75
N PRO A 109 -14.41 6.90 11.01
CA PRO A 109 -14.88 7.15 12.37
C PRO A 109 -15.45 5.88 13.02
N ALA A 110 -15.12 5.63 14.31
CA ALA A 110 -15.65 4.51 15.05
C ALA A 110 -17.18 4.59 15.19
N GLU A 111 -17.67 5.78 15.51
CA GLU A 111 -19.10 6.03 15.68
C GLU A 111 -19.77 6.45 14.37
N GLU A 112 -21.04 6.12 14.21
CA GLU A 112 -21.87 6.66 13.13
C GLU A 112 -22.05 8.17 13.32
N ASN A 113 -21.60 8.95 12.31
CA ASN A 113 -21.66 10.39 12.29
C ASN A 113 -21.69 10.94 10.87
N ALA A 114 -21.83 12.25 10.70
CA ALA A 114 -21.91 12.90 9.40
C ALA A 114 -20.65 12.66 8.55
N THR A 115 -19.46 12.63 9.15
CA THR A 115 -18.21 12.36 8.43
C THR A 115 -18.18 10.94 7.84
N LYS A 116 -18.59 9.93 8.62
CA LYS A 116 -18.67 8.55 8.16
C LYS A 116 -19.66 8.39 7.00
N GLU A 117 -20.80 9.10 7.05
CA GLU A 117 -21.77 9.11 5.96
C GLU A 117 -21.21 9.76 4.68
N ILE A 118 -20.45 10.86 4.82
CA ILE A 118 -19.78 11.52 3.69
C ILE A 118 -18.76 10.56 3.05
N MET A 119 -17.94 9.89 3.85
CA MET A 119 -16.99 8.88 3.37
C MET A 119 -17.70 7.72 2.69
N ARG A 120 -18.80 7.22 3.31
CA ARG A 120 -19.60 6.11 2.76
C ARG A 120 -20.19 6.45 1.39
N ALA A 121 -20.70 7.66 1.21
CA ALA A 121 -21.25 8.11 -0.08
C ALA A 121 -20.18 8.14 -1.17
N ALA A 122 -19.02 8.73 -0.89
CA ALA A 122 -17.90 8.77 -1.84
C ALA A 122 -17.36 7.37 -2.18
N CYS A 123 -17.12 6.54 -1.17
CA CYS A 123 -16.62 5.19 -1.36
C CYS A 123 -17.64 4.30 -2.11
N ARG A 124 -18.94 4.45 -1.85
CA ARG A 124 -19.99 3.74 -2.61
C ARG A 124 -19.99 4.12 -4.07
N GLU A 125 -19.85 5.39 -4.39
CA GLU A 125 -19.78 5.86 -5.78
C GLU A 125 -18.57 5.25 -6.50
N LEU A 126 -17.40 5.27 -5.86
CA LEU A 126 -16.18 4.64 -6.38
C LEU A 126 -16.29 3.12 -6.48
N ALA A 127 -16.97 2.47 -5.51
CA ALA A 127 -17.20 1.03 -5.56
C ALA A 127 -18.04 0.62 -6.78
N VAL A 128 -19.15 1.32 -7.03
CA VAL A 128 -20.01 1.07 -8.21
C VAL A 128 -19.23 1.30 -9.51
N PHE A 129 -18.43 2.37 -9.57
CA PHE A 129 -17.63 2.65 -10.74
C PHE A 129 -16.56 1.58 -11.00
N ALA A 130 -15.80 1.21 -9.97
CA ALA A 130 -14.76 0.17 -10.07
C ALA A 130 -15.37 -1.19 -10.46
N ASP A 131 -16.51 -1.58 -9.86
CA ASP A 131 -17.25 -2.80 -10.24
C ASP A 131 -17.63 -2.80 -11.72
N SER A 132 -18.09 -1.66 -12.26
CA SER A 132 -18.50 -1.54 -13.67
C SER A 132 -17.35 -1.77 -14.64
N MET A 133 -16.10 -1.56 -14.19
CA MET A 133 -14.88 -1.75 -14.97
C MET A 133 -14.19 -3.10 -14.71
N GLY A 134 -14.68 -3.90 -13.77
CA GLY A 134 -13.98 -5.09 -13.27
C GLY A 134 -12.63 -4.73 -12.64
N SER A 135 -12.60 -3.62 -11.91
CA SER A 135 -11.43 -3.09 -11.21
C SER A 135 -11.68 -3.03 -9.71
N ALA A 136 -10.64 -2.79 -8.93
CA ALA A 136 -10.70 -2.59 -7.50
C ALA A 136 -10.09 -1.22 -7.12
N PHE A 137 -10.82 -0.46 -6.31
CA PHE A 137 -10.32 0.70 -5.61
C PHE A 137 -9.94 0.26 -4.21
N ALA A 138 -8.65 -0.02 -4.01
CA ALA A 138 -8.13 -0.74 -2.87
C ALA A 138 -7.66 0.24 -1.78
N VAL A 139 -8.43 0.30 -0.69
CA VAL A 139 -8.15 1.14 0.48
C VAL A 139 -7.00 0.54 1.27
N GLU A 140 -6.02 1.36 1.61
CA GLU A 140 -4.91 0.93 2.43
C GLU A 140 -5.29 0.83 3.90
N THR A 141 -4.88 -0.26 4.55
CA THR A 141 -5.03 -0.43 6.01
C THR A 141 -4.10 0.50 6.76
N GLY A 142 -4.50 0.95 7.94
CA GLY A 142 -3.60 1.68 8.79
C GLY A 142 -4.20 2.54 9.90
N PRO A 143 -5.02 3.56 9.61
CA PRO A 143 -5.44 4.47 10.67
C PRO A 143 -6.44 3.85 11.66
N GLU A 144 -7.22 2.86 11.25
CA GLU A 144 -8.16 2.16 12.10
C GLU A 144 -7.88 0.65 12.18
N LYS A 145 -8.49 -0.01 13.18
CA LYS A 145 -8.43 -1.47 13.29
C LYS A 145 -9.18 -2.15 12.16
N ALA A 146 -8.71 -3.32 11.79
CA ALA A 146 -9.26 -4.12 10.68
C ALA A 146 -10.77 -4.38 10.81
N VAL A 147 -11.29 -4.58 12.02
CA VAL A 147 -12.73 -4.79 12.26
C VAL A 147 -13.54 -3.56 11.84
N LEU A 148 -13.10 -2.35 12.18
CA LEU A 148 -13.79 -1.11 11.83
C LEU A 148 -13.79 -0.87 10.32
N LEU A 149 -12.66 -1.12 9.66
CA LEU A 149 -12.58 -1.04 8.20
C LEU A 149 -13.48 -2.08 7.54
N CYS A 150 -13.50 -3.33 8.04
CA CYS A 150 -14.37 -4.39 7.53
C CYS A 150 -15.84 -4.00 7.60
N ASP A 151 -16.30 -3.53 8.77
CA ASP A 151 -17.69 -3.08 8.98
C ASP A 151 -18.05 -1.92 8.04
N PHE A 152 -17.12 -1.00 7.84
CA PHE A 152 -17.31 0.11 6.90
C PHE A 152 -17.47 -0.40 5.47
N LEU A 153 -16.60 -1.30 5.00
CA LEU A 153 -16.68 -1.89 3.66
C LEU A 153 -17.96 -2.71 3.46
N ASP A 154 -18.38 -3.49 4.47
CA ASP A 154 -19.65 -4.22 4.44
C ASP A 154 -20.85 -3.28 4.28
N SER A 155 -20.77 -2.04 4.80
CA SER A 155 -21.84 -1.05 4.70
C SER A 155 -21.97 -0.38 3.34
N LEU A 156 -21.00 -0.54 2.43
CA LEU A 156 -21.01 0.13 1.12
C LEU A 156 -22.05 -0.46 0.16
N GLY A 157 -22.38 -1.76 0.29
CA GLY A 157 -23.36 -2.45 -0.56
C GLY A 157 -22.94 -2.57 -2.03
N ALA A 158 -21.64 -2.45 -2.33
CA ALA A 158 -21.01 -2.65 -3.63
C ALA A 158 -19.59 -3.18 -3.43
N GLY A 159 -19.07 -3.94 -4.39
CA GLY A 159 -17.86 -4.74 -4.22
C GLY A 159 -16.56 -4.10 -4.70
N GLY A 160 -16.62 -3.01 -5.46
CA GLY A 160 -15.45 -2.43 -6.14
C GLY A 160 -14.45 -1.71 -5.23
N VAL A 161 -14.86 -1.32 -4.00
CA VAL A 161 -13.90 -0.90 -2.97
C VAL A 161 -13.39 -2.13 -2.24
N ARG A 162 -12.09 -2.30 -2.26
CA ARG A 162 -11.35 -3.46 -1.75
C ARG A 162 -10.26 -3.00 -0.79
N VAL A 163 -9.32 -3.89 -0.46
CA VAL A 163 -8.23 -3.60 0.48
C VAL A 163 -6.87 -3.80 -0.16
N ASN A 164 -6.03 -2.79 -0.04
CA ASN A 164 -4.57 -2.90 -0.08
C ASN A 164 -4.10 -3.12 1.36
N PHE A 165 -3.64 -4.32 1.67
CA PHE A 165 -3.30 -4.68 3.05
C PHE A 165 -1.85 -4.32 3.35
N ASP A 166 -1.64 -3.29 4.17
CA ASP A 166 -0.34 -2.93 4.72
C ASP A 166 -0.24 -3.42 6.16
N PRO A 167 0.60 -4.44 6.44
CA PRO A 167 0.75 -4.97 7.80
C PRO A 167 1.49 -4.02 8.74
N ALA A 168 2.40 -3.20 8.22
CA ALA A 168 3.18 -2.27 9.04
C ALA A 168 2.33 -1.13 9.57
N ASN A 169 1.43 -0.57 8.74
CA ASN A 169 0.52 0.49 9.18
C ASN A 169 -0.40 0.01 10.31
N LEU A 170 -0.82 -1.26 10.28
CA LEU A 170 -1.59 -1.84 11.39
C LEU A 170 -0.79 -1.89 12.69
N VAL A 171 0.48 -2.28 12.63
CA VAL A 171 1.36 -2.31 13.80
C VAL A 171 1.71 -0.89 14.27
N MET A 172 2.15 -0.04 13.35
CA MET A 172 2.67 1.29 13.65
C MET A 172 1.58 2.25 14.12
N VAL A 173 0.41 2.23 13.48
CA VAL A 173 -0.62 3.25 13.66
C VAL A 173 -1.84 2.71 14.43
N ALA A 174 -2.51 1.69 13.90
CA ALA A 174 -3.74 1.17 14.51
C ALA A 174 -3.51 0.40 15.82
N GLY A 175 -2.30 -0.12 16.06
CA GLY A 175 -2.03 -1.04 17.17
C GLY A 175 -2.83 -2.33 17.02
N ASP A 176 -2.95 -2.84 15.80
CA ASP A 176 -3.62 -4.10 15.44
C ASP A 176 -2.60 -5.17 15.08
N ARG A 177 -3.05 -6.41 14.98
CA ARG A 177 -2.21 -7.58 14.71
C ARG A 177 -2.44 -8.07 13.27
N PRO A 178 -1.45 -7.95 12.37
CA PRO A 178 -1.60 -8.32 10.96
C PRO A 178 -2.11 -9.74 10.74
N GLU A 179 -1.65 -10.72 11.52
CA GLU A 179 -2.04 -12.12 11.39
C GLU A 179 -3.51 -12.41 11.71
N THR A 180 -4.16 -11.55 12.50
CA THR A 180 -5.60 -11.63 12.78
C THR A 180 -6.40 -10.68 11.89
N ALA A 181 -5.87 -9.50 11.61
CA ALA A 181 -6.46 -8.50 10.74
C ALA A 181 -6.66 -9.04 9.31
N VAL A 182 -5.68 -9.79 8.79
CA VAL A 182 -5.76 -10.41 7.47
C VAL A 182 -6.91 -11.40 7.34
N LEU A 183 -7.23 -12.13 8.40
CA LEU A 183 -8.39 -13.05 8.40
C LEU A 183 -9.71 -12.29 8.42
N THR A 184 -9.78 -11.16 9.11
CA THR A 184 -10.95 -10.28 9.15
C THR A 184 -11.23 -9.65 7.79
N LEU A 185 -10.18 -9.18 7.11
CA LEU A 185 -10.29 -8.47 5.82
C LEU A 185 -10.14 -9.38 4.59
N GLY A 186 -9.87 -10.68 4.78
CA GLY A 186 -9.44 -11.60 3.71
C GLY A 186 -10.32 -11.56 2.45
N LYS A 187 -11.65 -11.45 2.60
CA LYS A 187 -12.59 -11.35 1.47
C LYS A 187 -12.42 -10.07 0.63
N TYR A 188 -11.74 -9.06 1.17
CA TYR A 188 -11.52 -7.76 0.53
C TYR A 188 -10.13 -7.58 -0.04
N ILE A 189 -9.12 -8.35 0.43
CA ILE A 189 -7.72 -8.14 0.06
C ILE A 189 -7.50 -8.47 -1.42
N VAL A 190 -7.03 -7.49 -2.18
CA VAL A 190 -6.67 -7.65 -3.61
C VAL A 190 -5.21 -7.28 -3.90
N HIS A 191 -4.58 -6.59 -2.97
CA HIS A 191 -3.18 -6.17 -3.05
C HIS A 191 -2.62 -6.08 -1.63
N THR A 192 -1.30 -6.16 -1.48
CA THR A 192 -0.63 -5.97 -0.19
C THR A 192 0.65 -5.18 -0.35
N HIS A 193 1.00 -4.40 0.68
CA HIS A 193 2.35 -3.91 0.85
C HIS A 193 3.18 -4.90 1.69
N ALA A 194 4.44 -5.03 1.34
CA ALA A 194 5.47 -5.64 2.15
C ALA A 194 6.29 -4.51 2.77
N LYS A 195 5.90 -4.13 3.96
CA LYS A 195 6.43 -3.04 4.77
C LYS A 195 6.57 -3.50 6.21
N ASP A 196 7.49 -2.94 6.96
CA ASP A 196 7.69 -3.26 8.36
C ASP A 196 8.02 -2.01 9.18
N GLY A 197 7.74 -2.07 10.45
CA GLY A 197 7.99 -0.96 11.35
C GLY A 197 7.48 -1.25 12.75
N ILE A 198 7.65 -0.30 13.63
CA ILE A 198 7.29 -0.39 15.04
C ILE A 198 6.55 0.85 15.50
N LYS A 199 5.72 0.67 16.51
CA LYS A 199 5.17 1.79 17.27
C LYS A 199 6.16 2.23 18.36
N LEU A 200 6.33 3.53 18.53
CA LEU A 200 7.21 4.11 19.55
C LEU A 200 6.35 4.54 20.76
N ASP A 201 5.95 3.58 21.59
CA ASP A 201 5.07 3.83 22.74
C ASP A 201 5.69 3.47 24.10
N GLY A 202 7.02 3.21 24.13
CA GLY A 202 7.74 2.82 25.32
C GLY A 202 7.47 1.38 25.78
N SER A 203 6.65 0.62 25.06
CA SER A 203 6.35 -0.78 25.37
C SER A 203 7.45 -1.75 24.92
N LEU A 204 8.38 -1.28 24.09
CA LEU A 204 9.46 -2.08 23.51
C LEU A 204 10.76 -1.92 24.30
N ASP A 205 11.21 -3.00 24.92
CA ASP A 205 12.50 -3.14 25.61
C ASP A 205 13.69 -3.18 24.61
N GLN A 206 13.50 -2.63 23.40
CA GLN A 206 14.49 -2.71 22.34
C GLN A 206 15.35 -1.45 22.29
N LYS A 207 16.66 -1.63 22.37
CA LYS A 207 17.66 -0.62 22.02
C LYS A 207 17.70 -0.44 20.51
N ILE A 208 16.70 0.27 19.99
CA ILE A 208 16.63 0.61 18.57
C ILE A 208 17.61 1.74 18.34
N GLN A 209 18.49 1.57 17.35
CA GLN A 209 19.31 2.63 16.80
C GLN A 209 19.05 2.73 15.31
N VAL A 210 18.62 3.89 14.87
CA VAL A 210 18.46 4.21 13.45
C VAL A 210 19.29 5.43 13.10
N THR A 211 19.80 5.45 11.87
CA THR A 211 20.53 6.59 11.36
C THR A 211 19.56 7.51 10.61
N ILE A 212 19.43 8.75 11.09
CA ILE A 212 18.62 9.79 10.46
C ILE A 212 19.53 11.01 10.21
N GLY A 213 19.66 11.42 8.95
CA GLY A 213 20.51 12.55 8.56
C GLY A 213 21.99 12.35 8.89
N GLY A 214 22.48 11.09 8.84
CA GLY A 214 23.86 10.73 9.15
C GLY A 214 24.16 10.58 10.65
N GLU A 215 23.17 10.74 11.52
CA GLU A 215 23.32 10.60 12.98
C GLU A 215 22.51 9.40 13.49
N ALA A 216 23.15 8.56 14.32
CA ALA A 216 22.45 7.50 15.02
C ALA A 216 21.49 8.10 16.07
N LYS A 217 20.21 7.72 16.02
CA LYS A 217 19.18 8.11 16.99
C LYS A 217 18.68 6.86 17.71
N ASP A 218 18.57 6.94 19.01
CA ASP A 218 17.94 5.92 19.84
C ASP A 218 16.43 6.17 20.02
N HIS A 219 15.75 5.23 20.63
CA HIS A 219 14.31 5.30 20.90
C HIS A 219 13.89 6.58 21.62
N ASP A 220 14.62 6.98 22.67
CA ASP A 220 14.28 8.16 23.47
C ASP A 220 14.46 9.46 22.67
N GLN A 221 15.48 9.51 21.81
CA GLN A 221 15.71 10.64 20.90
C GLN A 221 14.61 10.75 19.84
N LEU A 222 14.12 9.61 19.32
CA LEU A 222 13.01 9.59 18.36
C LEU A 222 11.71 10.08 19.00
N LEU A 223 11.39 9.60 20.21
CA LEU A 223 10.24 10.09 20.98
C LEU A 223 10.35 11.60 21.29
N ALA A 224 11.52 12.07 21.66
CA ALA A 224 11.77 13.50 21.92
C ALA A 224 11.58 14.38 20.67
N MET A 225 11.75 13.80 19.47
CA MET A 225 11.44 14.44 18.18
C MET A 225 9.97 14.40 17.79
N GLY A 226 9.11 13.78 18.63
CA GLY A 226 7.67 13.63 18.38
C GLY A 226 7.30 12.52 17.42
N SER A 227 8.20 11.57 17.16
CA SER A 227 7.89 10.39 16.34
C SER A 227 7.01 9.42 17.13
N GLU A 228 5.91 9.00 16.56
CA GLU A 228 4.98 8.01 17.16
C GLU A 228 5.26 6.59 16.67
N TYR A 229 5.93 6.45 15.55
CA TYR A 229 6.30 5.19 14.92
C TYR A 229 7.60 5.32 14.12
N LEU A 230 8.13 4.19 13.73
CA LEU A 230 9.32 4.09 12.90
C LEU A 230 9.18 2.96 11.89
N GLU A 231 9.31 3.28 10.60
CA GLU A 231 9.45 2.29 9.55
C GLU A 231 10.87 1.71 9.55
N LEU A 232 10.98 0.40 9.48
CA LEU A 232 12.24 -0.37 9.50
C LEU A 232 12.38 -1.24 8.24
N PRO A 233 13.59 -1.68 7.89
CA PRO A 233 13.77 -2.71 6.87
C PRO A 233 12.91 -3.94 7.16
N LEU A 234 12.43 -4.60 6.12
CA LEU A 234 11.53 -5.74 6.21
C LEU A 234 12.16 -6.87 7.05
N GLY A 235 11.42 -7.32 8.05
CA GLY A 235 11.86 -8.34 9.02
C GLY A 235 12.57 -7.79 10.25
N GLU A 236 12.80 -6.48 10.32
CA GLU A 236 13.43 -5.82 11.47
C GLU A 236 12.42 -5.08 12.37
N GLY A 237 11.15 -5.07 11.99
CA GLY A 237 10.07 -4.37 12.69
C GLY A 237 9.20 -5.26 13.56
N GLY A 238 7.96 -4.85 13.74
CA GLY A 238 6.96 -5.52 14.59
C GLY A 238 6.01 -6.44 13.84
N VAL A 239 6.10 -6.53 12.52
CA VAL A 239 5.29 -7.46 11.73
C VAL A 239 5.83 -8.88 11.88
N ASN A 240 5.02 -9.78 12.44
CA ASN A 240 5.38 -11.20 12.52
C ASN A 240 5.07 -11.89 11.19
N PHE A 241 6.01 -11.85 10.24
CA PHE A 241 5.87 -12.46 8.91
C PHE A 241 5.69 -13.97 8.97
N ASP A 242 6.16 -14.65 10.02
CA ASP A 242 6.03 -16.10 10.19
C ASP A 242 4.60 -16.54 10.51
N THR A 243 3.79 -15.64 11.03
CA THR A 243 2.36 -15.87 11.28
C THR A 243 1.46 -15.15 10.26
N TYR A 244 1.87 -13.96 9.81
CA TYR A 244 1.11 -13.15 8.86
C TYR A 244 1.03 -13.79 7.46
N LEU A 245 2.16 -14.21 6.87
CA LEU A 245 2.15 -14.76 5.50
C LEU A 245 1.36 -16.06 5.37
N PRO A 246 1.48 -17.05 6.29
CA PRO A 246 0.58 -18.21 6.26
C PRO A 246 -0.89 -17.85 6.46
N ALA A 247 -1.21 -16.87 7.31
CA ALA A 247 -2.58 -16.40 7.48
C ALA A 247 -3.12 -15.74 6.21
N LEU A 248 -2.31 -14.90 5.53
CA LEU A 248 -2.67 -14.31 4.25
C LEU A 248 -2.91 -15.38 3.18
N ALA A 249 -2.04 -16.37 3.06
CA ALA A 249 -2.21 -17.49 2.12
C ALA A 249 -3.49 -18.28 2.40
N SER A 250 -3.88 -18.44 3.67
CA SER A 250 -5.09 -19.16 4.06
C SER A 250 -6.38 -18.47 3.60
N THR A 251 -6.34 -17.18 3.26
CA THR A 251 -7.48 -16.44 2.66
C THR A 251 -7.69 -16.76 1.18
N GLY A 252 -6.76 -17.49 0.55
CA GLY A 252 -6.71 -17.72 -0.88
C GLY A 252 -6.02 -16.62 -1.68
N PHE A 253 -5.39 -15.65 -1.02
CA PHE A 253 -4.62 -14.61 -1.69
C PHE A 253 -3.36 -15.19 -2.33
N ASP A 254 -3.17 -14.91 -3.63
CA ASP A 254 -1.99 -15.30 -4.42
C ASP A 254 -1.40 -14.13 -5.23
N GLY A 255 -1.78 -12.91 -4.86
CA GLY A 255 -1.38 -11.66 -5.51
C GLY A 255 0.05 -11.22 -5.20
N PHE A 256 0.27 -9.92 -5.20
CA PHE A 256 1.57 -9.31 -5.01
C PHE A 256 1.84 -8.93 -3.56
N LEU A 257 3.03 -9.28 -3.07
CA LEU A 257 3.67 -8.71 -1.91
C LEU A 257 4.53 -7.54 -2.42
N THR A 258 3.97 -6.35 -2.43
CA THR A 258 4.63 -5.17 -3.03
C THR A 258 5.49 -4.47 -2.00
N ILE A 259 6.80 -4.52 -2.20
CA ILE A 259 7.77 -3.88 -1.32
C ILE A 259 7.60 -2.37 -1.40
N GLU A 260 7.34 -1.75 -0.26
CA GLU A 260 7.30 -0.31 -0.07
C GLU A 260 8.34 0.10 0.98
N ARG A 261 9.17 1.09 0.63
CA ARG A 261 10.22 1.63 1.50
C ARG A 261 10.24 3.15 1.39
N GLU A 262 9.60 3.83 2.32
CA GLU A 262 9.43 5.30 2.28
C GLU A 262 10.64 6.04 2.88
N VAL A 263 11.24 5.46 3.92
CA VAL A 263 12.36 6.07 4.66
C VAL A 263 13.65 5.25 4.53
N GLY A 264 14.70 5.63 5.21
CA GLY A 264 16.01 4.98 5.17
C GLY A 264 16.99 5.67 4.22
N GLU A 265 18.28 5.53 4.51
CA GLU A 265 19.36 6.17 3.74
C GLU A 265 19.76 5.35 2.51
N THR A 266 19.50 4.05 2.51
CA THR A 266 19.89 3.11 1.45
C THR A 266 18.72 2.32 0.93
N PRO A 267 17.68 2.96 0.35
CA PRO A 267 16.43 2.28 -0.01
C PRO A 267 16.66 1.11 -0.98
N GLU A 268 17.57 1.23 -1.94
CA GLU A 268 17.87 0.15 -2.88
C GLU A 268 18.43 -1.11 -2.17
N LYS A 269 19.27 -0.93 -1.16
CA LYS A 269 19.77 -2.04 -0.33
C LYS A 269 18.63 -2.67 0.47
N ASP A 270 17.79 -1.85 1.09
CA ASP A 270 16.67 -2.30 1.91
C ASP A 270 15.64 -3.07 1.06
N ILE A 271 15.33 -2.57 -0.15
CA ILE A 271 14.42 -3.24 -1.10
C ILE A 271 14.99 -4.59 -1.55
N ARG A 272 16.30 -4.69 -1.80
CA ARG A 272 16.96 -5.95 -2.13
C ARG A 272 16.85 -6.96 -0.99
N MET A 273 17.17 -6.52 0.23
CA MET A 273 17.03 -7.35 1.43
C MET A 273 15.58 -7.82 1.61
N ALA A 274 14.60 -6.93 1.39
CA ALA A 274 13.18 -7.26 1.45
C ALA A 274 12.78 -8.33 0.43
N ALA A 275 13.26 -8.20 -0.83
CA ALA A 275 12.98 -9.19 -1.87
C ALA A 275 13.55 -10.57 -1.52
N ASP A 276 14.77 -10.62 -0.99
CA ASP A 276 15.40 -11.88 -0.58
C ASP A 276 14.69 -12.50 0.63
N PHE A 277 14.33 -11.68 1.62
CA PHE A 277 13.53 -12.09 2.78
C PHE A 277 12.17 -12.69 2.36
N LEU A 278 11.44 -12.02 1.46
CA LEU A 278 10.15 -12.52 0.99
C LEU A 278 10.30 -13.85 0.24
N ARG A 279 11.32 -14.02 -0.60
CA ARG A 279 11.59 -15.29 -1.30
C ARG A 279 11.86 -16.43 -0.33
N GLU A 280 12.67 -16.16 0.70
CA GLU A 280 12.94 -17.14 1.75
C GLU A 280 11.65 -17.58 2.46
N LYS A 281 10.83 -16.61 2.88
CA LYS A 281 9.55 -16.89 3.56
C LYS A 281 8.55 -17.60 2.64
N MET A 282 8.42 -17.18 1.37
CA MET A 282 7.55 -17.84 0.39
C MET A 282 7.97 -19.29 0.16
N ALA A 283 9.27 -19.55 0.03
CA ALA A 283 9.80 -20.91 -0.11
C ALA A 283 9.56 -21.75 1.16
N LEU A 284 9.77 -21.16 2.35
CA LEU A 284 9.57 -21.85 3.63
C LEU A 284 8.11 -22.31 3.82
N TYR A 285 7.15 -21.48 3.43
CA TYR A 285 5.71 -21.75 3.61
C TYR A 285 5.02 -22.33 2.37
N ASN A 286 5.76 -22.48 1.27
CA ASN A 286 5.25 -22.96 -0.01
C ASN A 286 4.04 -22.14 -0.52
N ILE A 287 4.19 -20.81 -0.56
CA ILE A 287 3.15 -19.83 -0.93
C ILE A 287 3.57 -18.90 -2.06
#